data_ee5b41cb33ad21728f3a740637b77d42
#
_entry.id   ee5b41cb33ad21728f3a740637b77d42
#
_cell.length_a   1.000
_cell.length_b   1.000
_cell.length_c   1.000
_cell.angle_alpha   90.00
_cell.angle_beta   90.00
_cell.angle_gamma   90.00
#
_symmetry.space_group_name_H-M   'P 1'
#
loop_
_entity.id
_entity.type
_entity.pdbx_description
1 polymer ?
#
loop_
_entity_poly.entity_id
_entity_poly.type
_entity_poly.pdbx_seq_one_letter_code
_entity_poly.pdbx_strand_id
1 'polypeptide(L)'
;MHKLAYSILISAFLTSISSPVLAGGRVSDDARPLRQAAIVNAQKQDSAARAWRAFVVETMAQGDYTAHYQANGQSAGYDRNRVFHLLAWLPNSTGSVSVAVVGDAATCRIFDSRGRLLSEVRGGNTAFCSVVP
;
A
#
# COMPACT_ATOMS: atom_id res chain seq x y z
N MET A 1 10.27 -8.89 24.10
CA MET A 1 9.97 -10.05 23.83
C MET A 1 8.73 -10.26 23.20
N HIS A 2 7.70 -10.01 23.73
CA HIS A 2 6.51 -10.23 23.06
C HIS A 2 6.45 -9.47 21.86
N LYS A 3 7.06 -8.37 21.81
CA LYS A 3 7.02 -7.60 20.66
C LYS A 3 7.54 -8.30 19.53
N LEU A 4 8.52 -9.02 19.72
CA LEU A 4 9.12 -9.70 18.67
C LEU A 4 8.19 -10.65 18.07
N ALA A 5 7.67 -11.42 18.81
CA ALA A 5 6.81 -12.45 18.31
C ALA A 5 5.76 -11.83 17.50
N TYR A 6 5.29 -10.71 17.87
CA TYR A 6 4.36 -10.07 17.20
C TYR A 6 4.75 -9.70 15.89
N SER A 7 5.90 -9.18 15.75
CA SER A 7 6.31 -8.75 14.45
C SER A 7 6.45 -9.91 13.56
N ILE A 8 6.93 -10.92 14.05
CA ILE A 8 7.14 -12.08 13.26
C ILE A 8 5.86 -12.59 12.71
N LEU A 9 4.89 -12.57 13.47
CA LEU A 9 3.66 -13.04 13.02
C LEU A 9 3.21 -12.29 11.85
N ILE A 10 3.33 -11.07 11.88
CA ILE A 10 2.91 -10.24 10.83
C ILE A 10 3.66 -10.54 9.61
N SER A 11 4.89 -10.73 9.74
CA SER A 11 5.68 -11.02 8.58
C SER A 11 5.23 -12.29 7.95
N ALA A 12 5.02 -13.20 8.75
CA ALA A 12 4.64 -14.50 8.25
C ALA A 12 3.35 -14.39 7.49
N PHE A 13 2.49 -13.70 7.96
CA PHE A 13 1.26 -13.58 7.30
C PHE A 13 1.44 -12.93 6.01
N LEU A 14 2.15 -11.90 5.97
CA LEU A 14 2.34 -11.20 4.77
C LEU A 14 2.88 -12.10 3.74
N THR A 15 3.77 -12.87 4.10
CA THR A 15 4.35 -13.70 3.11
C THR A 15 3.40 -14.73 2.64
N SER A 16 2.77 -15.32 3.47
CA SER A 16 1.95 -16.40 3.01
C SER A 16 0.81 -15.90 2.25
N ILE A 17 0.23 -14.94 2.69
CA ILE A 17 -0.87 -14.48 2.01
C ILE A 17 -0.61 -13.95 0.76
N SER A 18 0.36 -13.27 0.71
CA SER A 18 0.57 -12.64 -0.49
C SER A 18 0.38 -13.57 -1.52
N SER A 19 0.45 -14.56 -1.12
CA SER A 19 0.42 -15.33 -2.15
C SER A 19 -0.81 -15.41 -2.70
N PRO A 20 -1.31 -16.04 -2.50
CA PRO A 20 -2.34 -16.43 -3.23
C PRO A 20 -3.46 -15.73 -3.34
N VAL A 21 -3.93 -15.88 -2.59
CA VAL A 21 -5.06 -15.39 -2.59
C VAL A 21 -5.32 -14.27 -3.12
N LEU A 22 -4.66 -13.56 -2.77
CA LEU A 22 -4.91 -12.39 -3.22
C LEU A 22 -5.02 -12.32 -4.53
N ALA A 23 -4.33 -13.00 -5.10
CA ALA A 23 -4.32 -13.00 -6.47
C ALA A 23 -5.67 -12.91 -6.96
N GLY A 24 -6.50 -13.31 -6.39
CA GLY A 24 -7.77 -13.34 -6.90
C GLY A 24 -8.34 -12.05 -7.33
N GLY A 25 -7.70 -11.10 -7.13
CA GLY A 25 -8.24 -9.90 -7.58
C GLY A 25 -9.33 -9.37 -6.69
N ARG A 26 -9.65 -10.04 -5.68
CA ARG A 26 -10.65 -9.60 -4.92
C ARG A 26 -10.07 -8.80 -3.91
N VAL A 27 -9.97 -7.66 -4.05
CA VAL A 27 -9.38 -6.80 -3.25
C VAL A 27 -9.90 -6.65 -1.92
N SER A 28 -10.96 -6.43 -1.76
CA SER A 28 -11.46 -6.04 -0.59
C SER A 28 -11.55 -6.91 0.55
N ASP A 29 -12.31 -7.79 0.49
CA ASP A 29 -12.61 -8.62 1.63
C ASP A 29 -11.50 -9.49 2.11
N ASP A 30 -10.83 -10.10 1.23
CA ASP A 30 -9.77 -11.01 1.58
C ASP A 30 -8.60 -10.32 2.23
N ALA A 31 -8.37 -9.10 1.89
CA ALA A 31 -7.25 -8.38 2.43
C ALA A 31 -7.59 -7.51 3.63
N ARG A 32 -8.80 -7.54 4.07
CA ARG A 32 -9.21 -6.68 5.15
C ARG A 32 -8.33 -6.71 6.41
N PRO A 33 -8.00 -7.85 6.95
CA PRO A 33 -7.18 -7.86 8.15
C PRO A 33 -5.80 -7.27 7.92
N LEU A 34 -5.24 -7.49 6.77
CA LEU A 34 -3.93 -6.97 6.45
C LEU A 34 -4.01 -5.48 6.22
N ARG A 35 -5.09 -5.04 5.64
CA ARG A 35 -5.29 -3.63 5.41
C ARG A 35 -5.38 -2.90 6.74
N GLN A 36 -6.08 -3.47 7.71
CA GLN A 36 -6.20 -2.85 9.01
C GLN A 36 -4.85 -2.76 9.70
N ALA A 37 -4.06 -3.79 9.58
CA ALA A 37 -2.73 -3.78 10.16
C ALA A 37 -1.86 -2.70 9.53
N ALA A 38 -1.95 -2.54 8.22
CA ALA A 38 -1.18 -1.53 7.53
C ALA A 38 -1.61 -0.13 7.95
N ILE A 39 -2.88 0.08 8.14
CA ILE A 39 -3.39 1.36 8.56
C ILE A 39 -2.96 1.69 9.99
N VAL A 40 -2.97 0.73 10.86
CA VAL A 40 -2.52 0.95 12.22
C VAL A 40 -1.04 1.32 12.21
N ASN A 41 -0.28 0.69 11.35
CA ASN A 41 1.12 0.99 11.22
C ASN A 41 1.32 2.42 10.71
N ALA A 42 0.52 2.83 9.76
CA ALA A 42 0.58 4.18 9.22
C ALA A 42 0.24 5.22 10.31
N GLN A 43 -0.71 4.92 11.14
CA GLN A 43 -1.07 5.81 12.23
C GLN A 43 0.10 5.99 13.21
N LYS A 44 0.82 4.93 13.45
CA LYS A 44 1.96 5.01 14.34
C LYS A 44 3.05 5.87 13.72
N GLN A 45 3.25 5.72 12.43
CA GLN A 45 4.25 6.50 11.74
C GLN A 45 3.90 7.98 11.76
N ASP A 46 2.66 8.31 11.52
CA ASP A 46 2.20 9.67 11.54
C ASP A 46 2.46 10.27 12.90
N SER A 47 2.11 9.58 13.93
CA SER A 47 2.24 10.06 15.26
C SER A 47 3.69 10.28 15.64
N ALA A 48 4.50 9.38 15.25
CA ALA A 48 5.91 9.44 15.61
C ALA A 48 6.62 10.58 14.92
N ALA A 49 6.33 10.78 13.69
CA ALA A 49 7.03 11.76 12.92
C ALA A 49 6.50 13.16 13.04
N ARG A 50 5.25 13.33 13.10
CA ARG A 50 4.65 14.61 13.13
C ARG A 50 5.03 15.54 12.04
N ALA A 51 6.16 15.34 11.45
CA ALA A 51 6.63 16.18 10.37
C ALA A 51 6.23 15.67 9.01
N TRP A 52 5.61 14.55 8.92
CA TRP A 52 5.25 13.98 7.62
C TRP A 52 3.98 13.15 7.75
N ARG A 53 3.40 12.83 6.65
CA ARG A 53 2.16 12.06 6.62
C ARG A 53 2.41 10.71 5.99
N ALA A 54 1.72 9.72 6.47
CA ALA A 54 1.85 8.37 5.96
C ALA A 54 0.61 7.98 5.17
N PHE A 55 0.83 7.28 4.08
CA PHE A 55 -0.26 6.79 3.24
C PHE A 55 -0.06 5.31 3.01
N VAL A 56 -1.14 4.58 2.94
CA VAL A 56 -1.09 3.14 2.67
C VAL A 56 -1.54 2.91 1.25
N VAL A 57 -0.72 2.24 0.48
CA VAL A 57 -1.08 1.89 -0.88
C VAL A 57 -1.38 0.40 -0.95
N GLU A 58 -2.50 0.06 -1.50
CA GLU A 58 -2.91 -1.33 -1.67
C GLU A 58 -2.92 -1.63 -3.16
N THR A 59 -2.26 -2.69 -3.60
CA THR A 59 -2.18 -3.02 -5.01
C THR A 59 -2.52 -4.48 -5.22
N MET A 60 -3.11 -4.80 -6.35
CA MET A 60 -3.47 -6.16 -6.69
C MET A 60 -3.58 -6.35 -8.19
N ALA A 61 -3.44 -7.57 -8.62
CA ALA A 61 -3.67 -7.95 -10.01
C ALA A 61 -3.94 -9.44 -10.06
N GLN A 62 -4.31 -9.92 -11.23
CA GLN A 62 -4.47 -11.35 -11.42
C GLN A 62 -3.10 -11.85 -11.82
N GLY A 63 -2.47 -12.64 -11.00
CA GLY A 63 -1.14 -13.13 -11.28
C GLY A 63 -0.08 -12.14 -10.86
N ASP A 64 1.10 -12.28 -11.42
CA ASP A 64 2.23 -11.45 -11.06
C ASP A 64 2.06 -10.01 -11.52
N TYR A 65 2.53 -9.10 -10.73
CA TYR A 65 2.47 -7.70 -11.09
C TYR A 65 3.59 -6.91 -10.43
N THR A 66 3.83 -5.72 -10.94
CA THR A 66 4.80 -4.82 -10.36
C THR A 66 4.13 -3.52 -10.00
N ALA A 67 4.66 -2.84 -9.03
CA ALA A 67 4.15 -1.55 -8.60
C ALA A 67 5.30 -0.57 -8.42
N HIS A 68 5.14 0.61 -8.97
CA HIS A 68 6.12 1.66 -8.83
C HIS A 68 5.50 2.79 -8.05
N TYR A 69 6.17 3.25 -7.02
CA TYR A 69 5.64 4.27 -6.14
C TYR A 69 6.39 5.59 -6.32
N GLN A 70 5.68 6.69 -6.16
CA GLN A 70 6.30 8.00 -6.19
C GLN A 70 5.77 8.84 -5.05
N ALA A 71 6.63 9.61 -4.46
CA ALA A 71 6.26 10.53 -3.41
C ALA A 71 7.33 11.60 -3.33
N ASN A 72 6.95 12.78 -2.88
CA ASN A 72 7.92 13.85 -2.69
C ASN A 72 8.65 14.22 -3.99
N GLY A 73 7.99 14.05 -5.10
CA GLY A 73 8.57 14.42 -6.39
C GLY A 73 9.59 13.44 -6.94
N GLN A 74 9.70 12.29 -6.37
CA GLN A 74 10.67 11.31 -6.86
C GLN A 74 10.22 9.89 -6.64
N SER A 75 10.95 8.97 -7.20
CA SER A 75 10.64 7.56 -7.06
C SER A 75 10.76 7.16 -5.59
N ALA A 76 9.77 6.48 -5.09
CA ALA A 76 9.71 6.09 -3.70
C ALA A 76 9.71 4.59 -3.49
N GLY A 77 9.91 3.81 -4.52
CA GLY A 77 10.01 2.38 -4.36
C GLY A 77 9.46 1.58 -5.51
N TYR A 78 9.72 0.31 -5.47
CA TYR A 78 9.30 -0.62 -6.49
C TYR A 78 9.08 -1.96 -5.83
N ASP A 79 7.93 -2.52 -6.03
CA ASP A 79 7.61 -3.82 -5.43
C ASP A 79 7.08 -4.78 -6.48
N ARG A 80 7.20 -6.06 -6.17
CA ARG A 80 6.66 -7.07 -7.02
C ARG A 80 5.76 -7.92 -6.17
N ASN A 81 4.52 -8.03 -6.54
CA ASN A 81 3.54 -8.86 -5.84
C ASN A 81 3.37 -8.53 -4.36
N ARG A 82 3.53 -7.27 -4.02
CA ARG A 82 3.37 -6.85 -2.64
C ARG A 82 2.11 -6.02 -2.52
N VAL A 83 1.19 -6.47 -1.72
CA VAL A 83 -0.12 -5.85 -1.63
C VAL A 83 -0.12 -4.50 -0.93
N PHE A 84 0.61 -4.38 0.12
CA PHE A 84 0.62 -3.12 0.87
C PHE A 84 1.99 -2.47 0.91
N HIS A 85 2.01 -1.16 0.74
CA HIS A 85 3.24 -0.38 0.81
C HIS A 85 2.94 0.93 1.52
N LEU A 86 3.84 1.34 2.40
CA LEU A 86 3.66 2.56 3.14
C LEU A 86 4.47 3.67 2.49
N LEU A 87 3.85 4.77 2.17
CA LEU A 87 4.53 5.91 1.60
C LEU A 87 4.49 7.09 2.56
N ALA A 88 5.55 7.85 2.60
CA ALA A 88 5.65 9.02 3.43
C ALA A 88 5.67 10.27 2.57
N TRP A 89 4.91 11.27 2.95
CA TRP A 89 4.89 12.54 2.23
C TRP A 89 5.41 13.62 3.18
N LEU A 90 6.44 14.32 2.74
CA LEU A 90 7.06 15.33 3.57
C LEU A 90 6.36 16.67 3.43
N PRO A 91 6.27 17.45 4.46
CA PRO A 91 5.48 18.67 4.47
C PRO A 91 5.88 19.72 3.42
N ASN A 92 7.11 19.76 3.09
CA ASN A 92 7.54 20.76 2.11
C ASN A 92 7.69 20.18 0.72
N SER A 93 7.17 19.04 0.49
CA SER A 93 7.30 18.41 -0.82
C SER A 93 6.30 18.93 -1.77
N THR A 94 6.61 18.82 -3.01
CA THR A 94 5.66 19.11 -4.07
C THR A 94 5.35 17.81 -4.77
N GLY A 95 4.32 17.78 -5.50
CA GLY A 95 3.95 16.58 -6.24
C GLY A 95 2.91 15.77 -5.51
N SER A 96 2.74 14.57 -5.94
CA SER A 96 1.69 13.71 -5.43
C SER A 96 2.27 12.45 -4.84
N VAL A 97 1.43 11.71 -4.16
CA VAL A 97 1.73 10.37 -3.73
C VAL A 97 1.04 9.50 -4.77
N SER A 98 1.76 8.65 -5.43
CA SER A 98 1.14 7.86 -6.51
C SER A 98 1.74 6.47 -6.64
N VAL A 99 1.01 5.63 -7.32
CA VAL A 99 1.46 4.28 -7.61
C VAL A 99 1.00 3.88 -8.99
N ALA A 100 1.86 3.23 -9.74
CA ALA A 100 1.53 2.66 -11.03
C ALA A 100 1.66 1.15 -10.91
N VAL A 101 0.58 0.44 -11.14
CA VAL A 101 0.55 -1.02 -11.05
C VAL A 101 0.46 -1.58 -12.44
N VAL A 102 1.35 -2.49 -12.78
CA VAL A 102 1.36 -3.12 -14.10
C VAL A 102 1.13 -4.60 -13.92
N GLY A 103 0.03 -5.09 -14.43
CA GLY A 103 -0.34 -6.49 -14.35
C GLY A 103 -1.76 -6.67 -14.84
N ASP A 104 -2.19 -7.89 -14.96
CA ASP A 104 -3.50 -8.19 -15.50
C ASP A 104 -4.57 -7.83 -14.50
N ALA A 105 -5.59 -7.16 -14.93
CA ALA A 105 -6.68 -6.71 -14.07
C ALA A 105 -6.14 -5.93 -12.87
N ALA A 106 -5.23 -5.01 -13.13
CA ALA A 106 -4.55 -4.27 -12.07
C ALA A 106 -5.50 -3.36 -11.31
N THR A 107 -5.31 -3.26 -10.03
CA THR A 107 -6.11 -2.40 -9.17
C THR A 107 -5.19 -1.72 -8.16
N CYS A 108 -5.43 -0.46 -7.87
CA CYS A 108 -4.71 0.22 -6.82
C CYS A 108 -5.66 1.03 -5.95
N ARG A 109 -5.29 1.24 -4.73
CA ARG A 109 -6.03 2.08 -3.78
C ARG A 109 -5.03 2.80 -2.90
N ILE A 110 -5.32 4.05 -2.56
CA ILE A 110 -4.49 4.79 -1.61
C ILE A 110 -5.36 5.22 -0.45
N PHE A 111 -4.92 4.93 0.75
CA PHE A 111 -5.63 5.31 1.96
C PHE A 111 -4.76 6.27 2.78
N ASP A 112 -5.40 7.13 3.55
CA ASP A 112 -4.64 7.96 4.48
C ASP A 112 -4.40 7.15 5.76
N SER A 113 -3.73 7.73 6.73
CA SER A 113 -3.42 7.02 7.97
C SER A 113 -4.64 6.76 8.83
N ARG A 114 -5.77 7.33 8.49
CA ARG A 114 -6.99 7.08 9.23
C ARG A 114 -7.82 6.01 8.56
N GLY A 115 -7.35 5.50 7.47
CA GLY A 115 -8.04 4.45 6.76
C GLY A 115 -9.06 4.94 5.74
N ARG A 116 -9.07 6.23 5.44
CA ARG A 116 -9.99 6.73 4.44
C ARG A 116 -9.44 6.48 3.06
N LEU A 117 -10.28 5.98 2.18
CA LEU A 117 -9.89 5.74 0.81
C LEU A 117 -9.83 7.06 0.07
N LEU A 118 -8.69 7.38 -0.49
CA LEU A 118 -8.48 8.62 -1.20
C LEU A 118 -8.46 8.47 -2.71
N SER A 119 -8.06 7.33 -3.19
CA SER A 119 -7.99 7.09 -4.62
C SER A 119 -8.17 5.60 -4.90
N GLU A 120 -8.90 5.26 -5.93
CA GLU A 120 -9.09 3.87 -6.30
C GLU A 120 -9.22 3.80 -7.81
N VAL A 121 -8.45 2.94 -8.45
CA VAL A 121 -8.52 2.75 -9.89
C VAL A 121 -8.46 1.26 -10.19
N ARG A 122 -9.33 0.80 -11.07
CA ARG A 122 -9.31 -0.56 -11.56
C ARG A 122 -9.05 -0.46 -13.05
N GLY A 123 -7.88 -0.84 -13.48
CA GLY A 123 -7.52 -0.75 -14.87
C GLY A 123 -7.51 -2.11 -15.54
N GLY A 124 -7.05 -2.15 -16.74
CA GLY A 124 -6.87 -3.39 -17.46
C GLY A 124 -5.49 -3.91 -17.15
N ASN A 125 -4.52 -3.54 -17.94
CA ASN A 125 -3.15 -3.99 -17.73
C ASN A 125 -2.37 -3.03 -16.85
N THR A 126 -2.92 -1.87 -16.56
CA THR A 126 -2.24 -0.88 -15.73
C THR A 126 -3.26 -0.12 -14.91
N ALA A 127 -2.94 0.19 -13.69
CA ALA A 127 -3.76 1.05 -12.85
C ALA A 127 -2.86 2.12 -12.24
N PHE A 128 -3.32 3.36 -12.24
CA PHE A 128 -2.54 4.44 -11.70
C PHE A 128 -3.39 5.20 -10.69
N CYS A 129 -2.96 5.24 -9.45
CA CYS A 129 -3.63 6.00 -8.40
C CYS A 129 -2.75 7.16 -7.98
N SER A 130 -3.35 8.29 -7.68
CA SER A 130 -2.60 9.46 -7.31
C SER A 130 -3.40 10.32 -6.34
N VAL A 131 -2.72 10.89 -5.37
CA VAL A 131 -3.33 11.75 -4.39
C VAL A 131 -2.43 12.97 -4.20
N VAL A 132 -3.02 14.13 -4.17
CA VAL A 132 -2.28 15.35 -3.88
C VAL A 132 -2.55 15.69 -2.43
N PRO A 133 -1.61 15.51 -1.57
CA PRO A 133 -1.83 15.71 -0.15
C PRO A 133 -2.04 17.15 0.25
#